data_27cd4ce556bc68a62f005e43bda50413
#
_entry.id   27cd4ce556bc68a62f005e43bda50413
#
_cell.length_a   1.000
_cell.length_b   1.000
_cell.length_c   1.000
_cell.angle_alpha   90.00
_cell.angle_beta   90.00
_cell.angle_gamma   90.00
#
_symmetry.space_group_name_H-M   'P 1'
#
loop_
_entity.id
_entity.type
_entity.pdbx_description
1 polymer ?
#
loop_
_entity_poly.entity_id
_entity_poly.type
_entity_poly.pdbx_seq_one_letter_code
_entity_poly.pdbx_strand_id
1 'polypeptide(L)'
;MAVIAYQYRGELVDQIHRGHIAVTDHTGRILWKLGDPERLTFARSSAKPLQAIPVTESGALEHYGITPQELAVICSSHNGEPFHVKAVESILHKAGLSPDQLCCGAEYPMYVPAEDALKIAGIPRAPIYCDCSGKHAGMLITARHLGESLEGYTALEHPVQQRILSVFAEMCGVETSEVQLAVDGCGVPVHALPLYR
;
A
#
# COMPACT_ATOMS: atom_id res chain seq x y z
N MET A 1 11.31 1.00 24.55
CA MET A 1 11.86 0.57 23.24
C MET A 1 13.28 0.06 23.43
N ALA A 2 13.60 -1.14 22.94
CA ALA A 2 14.95 -1.71 22.97
C ALA A 2 15.85 -1.04 21.94
N VAL A 3 17.16 -1.04 22.18
CA VAL A 3 18.13 -0.61 21.16
C VAL A 3 18.24 -1.70 20.11
N ILE A 4 18.08 -1.34 18.82
CA ILE A 4 18.15 -2.27 17.69
C ILE A 4 19.40 -2.05 16.83
N ALA A 5 19.95 -0.84 16.82
CA ALA A 5 21.19 -0.55 16.11
C ALA A 5 21.89 0.69 16.68
N TYR A 6 23.21 0.72 16.49
CA TYR A 6 24.04 1.91 16.69
C TYR A 6 24.63 2.33 15.34
N GLN A 7 24.60 3.62 15.08
CA GLN A 7 25.37 4.21 13.98
C GLN A 7 26.60 4.89 14.56
N TYR A 8 27.75 4.63 13.98
CA TYR A 8 29.04 5.15 14.42
C TYR A 8 29.56 6.20 13.44
N ARG A 9 30.29 7.17 14.00
CA ARG A 9 31.15 8.09 13.26
C ARG A 9 32.57 7.92 13.77
N GLY A 10 33.37 7.18 13.04
CA GLY A 10 34.63 6.65 13.56
C GLY A 10 34.32 5.66 14.69
N GLU A 11 34.93 5.88 15.88
CA GLU A 11 34.73 5.04 17.08
C GLU A 11 33.60 5.57 18.01
N LEU A 12 33.03 6.75 17.71
CA LEU A 12 32.02 7.36 18.55
C LEU A 12 30.60 6.98 18.04
N VAL A 13 29.73 6.68 18.99
CA VAL A 13 28.30 6.49 18.69
C VAL A 13 27.69 7.83 18.28
N ASP A 14 27.21 7.92 17.04
CA ASP A 14 26.58 9.11 16.48
C ASP A 14 25.04 9.07 16.64
N GLN A 15 24.43 7.88 16.39
CA GLN A 15 22.99 7.69 16.53
C GLN A 15 22.67 6.35 17.19
N ILE A 16 21.56 6.32 17.93
CA ILE A 16 21.01 5.11 18.54
C ILE A 16 19.61 4.90 18.03
N HIS A 17 19.41 3.80 17.31
CA HIS A 17 18.10 3.39 16.82
C HIS A 17 17.42 2.48 17.84
N ARG A 18 16.17 2.79 18.17
CA ARG A 18 15.36 2.00 19.11
C ARG A 18 14.10 1.53 18.42
N GLY A 19 13.63 0.33 18.77
CA GLY A 19 12.45 -0.23 18.13
C GLY A 19 12.00 -1.52 18.81
N HIS A 20 11.19 -2.25 18.06
CA HIS A 20 10.62 -3.54 18.42
C HIS A 20 10.79 -4.49 17.25
N ILE A 21 11.06 -5.76 17.53
CA ILE A 21 11.18 -6.81 16.51
C ILE A 21 10.39 -8.01 17.03
N ALA A 22 9.59 -8.61 16.14
CA ALA A 22 8.94 -9.89 16.35
C ALA A 22 9.31 -10.83 15.19
N VAL A 23 9.67 -12.06 15.52
CA VAL A 23 9.87 -13.15 14.54
C VAL A 23 8.84 -14.22 14.88
N THR A 24 7.97 -14.54 13.94
CA THR A 24 6.91 -15.52 14.09
C THR A 24 7.10 -16.69 13.14
N ASP A 25 6.51 -17.85 13.49
CA ASP A 25 6.32 -18.93 12.53
C ASP A 25 5.02 -18.71 11.72
N HIS A 26 4.74 -19.65 10.82
CA HIS A 26 3.55 -19.60 9.94
C HIS A 26 2.22 -19.74 10.70
N THR A 27 2.25 -20.05 11.99
CA THR A 27 1.06 -20.10 12.86
C THR A 27 0.84 -18.84 13.67
N GLY A 28 1.74 -17.83 13.52
CA GLY A 28 1.72 -16.60 14.31
C GLY A 28 2.38 -16.73 15.68
N ARG A 29 2.97 -17.90 16.02
CA ARG A 29 3.67 -18.10 17.29
C ARG A 29 4.99 -17.34 17.29
N ILE A 30 5.22 -16.52 18.32
CA ILE A 30 6.48 -15.75 18.48
C ILE A 30 7.62 -16.74 18.78
N LEU A 31 8.60 -16.78 17.86
CA LEU A 31 9.85 -17.55 18.01
C LEU A 31 10.94 -16.73 18.71
N TRP A 32 10.99 -15.44 18.41
CA TRP A 32 11.96 -14.52 19.00
C TRP A 32 11.41 -13.10 19.01
N LYS A 33 11.82 -12.29 19.98
CA LYS A 33 11.42 -10.89 20.10
C LYS A 33 12.51 -10.02 20.71
N LEU A 34 12.49 -8.74 20.33
CA LEU A 34 13.24 -7.68 20.99
C LEU A 34 12.28 -6.50 21.23
N GLY A 35 12.20 -6.03 22.46
CA GLY A 35 11.24 -5.02 22.87
C GLY A 35 9.84 -5.60 23.08
N ASP A 36 8.82 -4.89 22.62
CA ASP A 36 7.41 -5.23 22.84
C ASP A 36 6.76 -5.68 21.52
N PRO A 37 6.45 -6.97 21.34
CA PRO A 37 5.78 -7.48 20.16
C PRO A 37 4.29 -7.14 20.11
N GLU A 38 3.67 -6.84 21.26
CA GLU A 38 2.26 -6.44 21.37
C GLU A 38 2.03 -4.97 20.99
N ARG A 39 3.11 -4.23 20.70
CA ARG A 39 2.99 -2.82 20.31
C ARG A 39 2.07 -2.68 19.11
N LEU A 40 1.00 -1.91 19.29
CA LEU A 40 0.12 -1.52 18.20
C LEU A 40 0.91 -0.74 17.14
N THR A 41 0.88 -1.22 15.91
CA THR A 41 1.70 -0.71 14.81
C THR A 41 0.87 -0.64 13.53
N PHE A 42 0.90 0.50 12.85
CA PHE A 42 0.34 0.61 11.51
C PHE A 42 1.19 -0.15 10.50
N ALA A 43 0.57 -1.05 9.75
CA ALA A 43 1.26 -1.83 8.71
C ALA A 43 1.75 -0.96 7.55
N ARG A 44 1.09 0.18 7.30
CA ARG A 44 1.44 1.12 6.22
C ARG A 44 1.63 0.41 4.88
N SER A 45 2.66 0.77 4.13
CA SER A 45 2.90 0.19 2.79
C SER A 45 3.22 -1.30 2.79
N SER A 46 3.60 -1.90 3.93
CA SER A 46 3.80 -3.35 4.01
C SER A 46 2.48 -4.14 3.89
N ALA A 47 1.34 -3.49 4.09
CA ALA A 47 0.02 -4.09 3.91
C ALA A 47 -0.42 -4.17 2.43
N LYS A 48 0.26 -3.53 1.49
CA LYS A 48 -0.19 -3.47 0.08
C LYS A 48 -0.39 -4.85 -0.58
N PRO A 49 0.44 -5.88 -0.32
CA PRO A 49 0.16 -7.22 -0.80
C PRO A 49 -1.17 -7.79 -0.26
N LEU A 50 -1.51 -7.56 1.01
CA LEU A 50 -2.80 -7.97 1.58
C LEU A 50 -3.96 -7.17 0.96
N GLN A 51 -3.77 -5.88 0.71
CA GLN A 51 -4.76 -5.02 0.04
C GLN A 51 -4.99 -5.43 -1.43
N ALA A 52 -4.06 -6.16 -2.05
CA ALA A 52 -4.18 -6.68 -3.41
C ALA A 52 -4.89 -8.05 -3.48
N ILE A 53 -5.07 -8.76 -2.36
CA ILE A 53 -5.78 -10.05 -2.34
C ILE A 53 -7.21 -9.91 -2.88
N PRO A 54 -8.03 -8.93 -2.45
CA PRO A 54 -9.37 -8.75 -3.02
C PRO A 54 -9.38 -8.48 -4.52
N VAL A 55 -8.33 -7.85 -5.07
CA VAL A 55 -8.20 -7.65 -6.52
C VAL A 55 -8.09 -8.99 -7.24
N THR A 56 -7.31 -9.92 -6.66
CA THR A 56 -7.14 -11.27 -7.19
C THR A 56 -8.42 -12.09 -7.03
N GLU A 57 -9.01 -12.11 -5.84
CA GLU A 57 -10.18 -12.92 -5.52
C GLU A 57 -11.44 -12.48 -6.23
N SER A 58 -11.55 -11.21 -6.60
CA SER A 58 -12.69 -10.68 -7.36
C SER A 58 -12.76 -11.21 -8.81
N GLY A 59 -11.66 -11.76 -9.35
CA GLY A 59 -11.54 -12.11 -10.77
C GLY A 59 -11.19 -10.92 -11.67
N ALA A 60 -10.97 -9.73 -11.12
CA ALA A 60 -10.63 -8.55 -11.90
C ALA A 60 -9.31 -8.69 -12.67
N LEU A 61 -8.33 -9.44 -12.11
CA LEU A 61 -7.05 -9.66 -12.78
C LEU A 61 -7.23 -10.38 -14.11
N GLU A 62 -7.96 -11.49 -14.11
CA GLU A 62 -8.22 -12.30 -15.29
C GLU A 62 -9.10 -11.54 -16.27
N HIS A 63 -10.16 -10.91 -15.78
CA HIS A 63 -11.13 -10.19 -16.59
C HIS A 63 -10.49 -9.07 -17.42
N TYR A 64 -9.59 -8.29 -16.81
CA TYR A 64 -8.90 -7.19 -17.47
C TYR A 64 -7.54 -7.58 -18.05
N GLY A 65 -7.11 -8.83 -17.92
CA GLY A 65 -5.82 -9.29 -18.40
C GLY A 65 -4.63 -8.58 -17.74
N ILE A 66 -4.70 -8.42 -16.41
CA ILE A 66 -3.63 -7.78 -15.63
C ILE A 66 -2.40 -8.69 -15.60
N THR A 67 -1.27 -8.16 -16.01
CA THR A 67 0.00 -8.88 -16.06
C THR A 67 0.64 -9.01 -14.67
N PRO A 68 1.59 -9.97 -14.47
CA PRO A 68 2.34 -10.05 -13.21
C PRO A 68 3.08 -8.76 -12.85
N GLN A 69 3.58 -8.02 -13.83
CA GLN A 69 4.27 -6.75 -13.62
C GLN A 69 3.30 -5.66 -13.11
N GLU A 70 2.09 -5.61 -13.66
CA GLU A 70 1.04 -4.70 -13.20
C GLU A 70 0.55 -5.06 -11.80
N LEU A 71 0.37 -6.36 -11.50
CA LEU A 71 0.05 -6.81 -10.15
C LEU A 71 1.15 -6.44 -9.16
N ALA A 72 2.43 -6.57 -9.53
CA ALA A 72 3.53 -6.14 -8.70
C ALA A 72 3.45 -4.64 -8.34
N VAL A 73 3.04 -3.80 -9.28
CA VAL A 73 2.82 -2.35 -9.02
C VAL A 73 1.62 -2.13 -8.10
N ILE A 74 0.54 -2.90 -8.24
CA ILE A 74 -0.61 -2.86 -7.31
C ILE A 74 -0.16 -3.18 -5.88
N CYS A 75 0.76 -4.13 -5.70
CA CYS A 75 1.26 -4.59 -4.40
C CYS A 75 2.36 -3.69 -3.80
N SER A 76 2.79 -2.62 -4.48
CA SER A 76 3.99 -1.88 -4.09
C SER A 76 3.75 -0.40 -3.80
N SER A 77 4.70 0.23 -3.10
CA SER A 77 4.98 1.65 -3.23
C SER A 77 6.04 1.81 -4.32
N HIS A 78 5.78 2.67 -5.30
CA HIS A 78 6.69 2.86 -6.41
C HIS A 78 7.28 4.28 -6.45
N ASN A 79 8.44 4.43 -7.07
CA ASN A 79 9.15 5.71 -7.14
C ASN A 79 8.62 6.64 -8.26
N GLY A 80 7.59 6.25 -9.01
CA GLY A 80 7.09 7.03 -10.14
C GLY A 80 8.04 7.04 -11.34
N GLU A 81 8.90 6.02 -11.50
CA GLU A 81 9.70 5.84 -12.71
C GLU A 81 8.79 5.60 -13.92
N PRO A 82 9.24 5.92 -15.15
CA PRO A 82 8.38 5.82 -16.33
C PRO A 82 7.70 4.47 -16.55
N PHE A 83 8.35 3.36 -16.17
CA PHE A 83 7.74 2.03 -16.30
C PHE A 83 6.67 1.77 -15.25
N HIS A 84 6.78 2.35 -14.04
CA HIS A 84 5.73 2.29 -13.03
C HIS A 84 4.48 3.04 -13.49
N VAL A 85 4.67 4.27 -13.96
CA VAL A 85 3.58 5.12 -14.47
C VAL A 85 2.86 4.42 -15.62
N LYS A 86 3.61 3.87 -16.60
CA LYS A 86 3.05 3.11 -17.72
C LYS A 86 2.25 1.87 -17.26
N ALA A 87 2.71 1.18 -16.22
CA ALA A 87 1.99 0.04 -15.68
C ALA A 87 0.65 0.48 -15.07
N VAL A 88 0.62 1.58 -14.29
CA VAL A 88 -0.63 2.11 -13.72
C VAL A 88 -1.57 2.60 -14.82
N GLU A 89 -1.07 3.33 -15.82
CA GLU A 89 -1.86 3.75 -16.99
C GLU A 89 -2.46 2.55 -17.71
N SER A 90 -1.69 1.50 -17.91
CA SER A 90 -2.15 0.27 -18.57
C SER A 90 -3.26 -0.43 -17.77
N ILE A 91 -3.12 -0.54 -16.44
CA ILE A 91 -4.15 -1.09 -15.56
C ILE A 91 -5.46 -0.33 -15.73
N LEU A 92 -5.42 0.99 -15.62
CA LEU A 92 -6.60 1.84 -15.74
C LEU A 92 -7.23 1.73 -17.13
N HIS A 93 -6.43 1.84 -18.17
CA HIS A 93 -6.88 1.76 -19.57
C HIS A 93 -7.61 0.44 -19.88
N LYS A 94 -7.09 -0.70 -19.41
CA LYS A 94 -7.71 -2.03 -19.59
C LYS A 94 -9.11 -2.10 -18.99
N ALA A 95 -9.38 -1.35 -17.93
CA ALA A 95 -10.69 -1.28 -17.30
C ALA A 95 -11.57 -0.12 -17.80
N GLY A 96 -11.13 0.63 -18.81
CA GLY A 96 -11.84 1.80 -19.33
C GLY A 96 -11.87 2.95 -18.33
N LEU A 97 -10.82 3.10 -17.52
CA LEU A 97 -10.65 4.14 -16.51
C LEU A 97 -9.56 5.12 -16.92
N SER A 98 -9.53 6.29 -16.27
CA SER A 98 -8.52 7.32 -16.49
C SER A 98 -7.77 7.67 -15.19
N PRO A 99 -6.56 8.25 -15.28
CA PRO A 99 -5.81 8.71 -14.11
C PRO A 99 -6.53 9.74 -13.24
N ASP A 100 -7.50 10.48 -13.78
CA ASP A 100 -8.29 11.48 -13.05
C ASP A 100 -9.20 10.87 -11.97
N GLN A 101 -9.44 9.56 -12.04
CA GLN A 101 -10.24 8.83 -11.05
C GLN A 101 -9.40 8.39 -9.83
N LEU A 102 -8.08 8.56 -9.88
CA LEU A 102 -7.20 8.27 -8.75
C LEU A 102 -7.35 9.33 -7.66
N CYS A 103 -7.68 8.91 -6.44
CA CYS A 103 -7.87 9.79 -5.28
C CYS A 103 -6.70 9.71 -4.28
N CYS A 104 -5.48 9.38 -4.74
CA CYS A 104 -4.30 9.22 -3.87
C CYS A 104 -3.51 10.53 -3.61
N GLY A 105 -3.99 11.65 -4.12
CA GLY A 105 -3.28 12.93 -4.06
C GLY A 105 -2.36 13.15 -5.26
N ALA A 106 -2.16 14.43 -5.61
CA ALA A 106 -1.32 14.83 -6.73
C ALA A 106 0.11 15.09 -6.26
N GLU A 107 1.08 14.32 -6.77
CA GLU A 107 2.49 14.41 -6.39
C GLU A 107 3.40 14.45 -7.63
N TYR A 108 4.68 14.72 -7.41
CA TYR A 108 5.72 14.40 -8.38
C TYR A 108 6.29 13.01 -8.08
N PRO A 109 6.92 12.34 -9.08
CA PRO A 109 7.65 11.10 -8.85
C PRO A 109 8.69 11.24 -7.74
N MET A 110 8.85 10.22 -6.90
CA MET A 110 9.95 10.15 -5.92
C MET A 110 11.31 9.92 -6.60
N TYR A 111 11.31 9.41 -7.84
CA TYR A 111 12.51 9.27 -8.66
C TYR A 111 12.93 10.64 -9.21
N VAL A 112 13.96 11.22 -8.63
CA VAL A 112 14.43 12.59 -8.90
C VAL A 112 14.62 12.90 -10.40
N PRO A 113 15.23 12.02 -11.22
CA PRO A 113 15.36 12.32 -12.65
C PRO A 113 14.02 12.48 -13.39
N ALA A 114 12.97 11.73 -12.97
CA ALA A 114 11.63 11.87 -13.55
C ALA A 114 10.95 13.14 -13.03
N GLU A 115 11.09 13.45 -11.75
CA GLU A 115 10.59 14.68 -11.15
C GLU A 115 11.18 15.92 -11.88
N ASP A 116 12.50 15.95 -12.05
CA ASP A 116 13.20 17.04 -12.73
C ASP A 116 12.74 17.19 -14.20
N ALA A 117 12.60 16.07 -14.91
CA ALA A 117 12.11 16.08 -16.29
C ALA A 117 10.70 16.68 -16.40
N LEU A 118 9.78 16.33 -15.48
CA LEU A 118 8.43 16.90 -15.46
C LEU A 118 8.45 18.39 -15.13
N LYS A 119 9.23 18.80 -14.14
CA LYS A 119 9.38 20.23 -13.76
C LYS A 119 9.95 21.06 -14.89
N ILE A 120 10.99 20.57 -15.58
CA ILE A 120 11.59 21.25 -16.74
C ILE A 120 10.57 21.37 -17.89
N ALA A 121 9.75 20.33 -18.09
CA ALA A 121 8.70 20.34 -19.11
C ALA A 121 7.46 21.16 -18.71
N GLY A 122 7.41 21.72 -17.50
CA GLY A 122 6.25 22.46 -16.99
C GLY A 122 5.02 21.58 -16.72
N ILE A 123 5.21 20.26 -16.57
CA ILE A 123 4.12 19.31 -16.30
C ILE A 123 3.81 19.35 -14.81
N PRO A 124 2.53 19.56 -14.42
CA PRO A 124 2.14 19.66 -13.00
C PRO A 124 2.16 18.31 -12.29
N ARG A 125 2.07 18.36 -10.98
CA ARG A 125 1.80 17.19 -10.14
C ARG A 125 0.52 16.51 -10.56
N ALA A 126 0.48 15.17 -10.50
CA ALA A 126 -0.71 14.40 -10.81
C ALA A 126 -0.81 13.13 -9.94
N PRO A 127 -2.03 12.60 -9.74
CA PRO A 127 -2.23 11.38 -8.94
C PRO A 127 -1.50 10.15 -9.49
N ILE A 128 -1.27 10.09 -10.79
CA ILE A 128 -0.58 8.97 -11.44
C ILE A 128 0.87 8.80 -10.96
N TYR A 129 1.50 9.89 -10.49
CA TYR A 129 2.88 9.87 -9.99
C TYR A 129 2.98 9.51 -8.50
N CYS A 130 1.86 9.51 -7.76
CA CYS A 130 1.82 9.11 -6.36
C CYS A 130 2.32 7.67 -6.21
N ASP A 131 3.14 7.40 -5.20
CA ASP A 131 3.69 6.07 -4.89
C ASP A 131 2.61 5.02 -4.60
N CYS A 132 1.39 5.45 -4.30
CA CYS A 132 0.23 4.61 -4.05
C CYS A 132 -0.68 4.42 -5.26
N SER A 133 -0.42 5.04 -6.42
CA SER A 133 -1.32 5.03 -7.57
C SER A 133 -1.63 3.61 -8.09
N GLY A 134 -0.66 2.68 -8.03
CA GLY A 134 -0.86 1.28 -8.38
C GLY A 134 -1.90 0.59 -7.50
N LYS A 135 -1.80 0.74 -6.18
CA LYS A 135 -2.79 0.24 -5.23
C LYS A 135 -4.19 0.81 -5.50
N HIS A 136 -4.28 2.11 -5.75
CA HIS A 136 -5.54 2.77 -6.07
C HIS A 136 -6.14 2.28 -7.40
N ALA A 137 -5.30 2.05 -8.42
CA ALA A 137 -5.73 1.41 -9.65
C ALA A 137 -6.31 0.00 -9.40
N GLY A 138 -5.66 -0.79 -8.53
CA GLY A 138 -6.17 -2.09 -8.10
C GLY A 138 -7.57 -2.01 -7.46
N MET A 139 -7.79 -1.06 -6.55
CA MET A 139 -9.10 -0.83 -5.92
C MET A 139 -10.16 -0.42 -6.95
N LEU A 140 -9.81 0.48 -7.86
CA LEU A 140 -10.73 0.97 -8.89
C LEU A 140 -11.14 -0.13 -9.88
N ILE A 141 -10.21 -0.97 -10.35
CA ILE A 141 -10.56 -2.08 -11.25
C ILE A 141 -11.41 -3.13 -10.55
N THR A 142 -11.21 -3.36 -9.25
CA THR A 142 -12.03 -4.25 -8.44
C THR A 142 -13.46 -3.71 -8.34
N ALA A 143 -13.64 -2.45 -7.94
CA ALA A 143 -14.95 -1.81 -7.87
C ALA A 143 -15.66 -1.82 -9.25
N ARG A 144 -14.94 -1.51 -10.32
CA ARG A 144 -15.45 -1.53 -11.68
C ARG A 144 -15.92 -2.92 -12.11
N HIS A 145 -15.12 -3.95 -11.82
CA HIS A 145 -15.44 -5.34 -12.18
C HIS A 145 -16.70 -5.83 -11.44
N LEU A 146 -16.84 -5.47 -10.18
CA LEU A 146 -17.97 -5.87 -9.34
C LEU A 146 -19.21 -5.00 -9.50
N GLY A 147 -19.16 -4.00 -10.39
CA GLY A 147 -20.29 -3.08 -10.62
C GLY A 147 -20.57 -2.14 -9.44
N GLU A 148 -19.54 -1.87 -8.63
CA GLU A 148 -19.62 -0.95 -7.49
C GLU A 148 -19.33 0.49 -7.92
N SER A 149 -19.71 1.46 -7.08
CA SER A 149 -19.37 2.87 -7.33
C SER A 149 -17.86 3.07 -7.42
N LEU A 150 -17.42 3.93 -8.31
CA LEU A 150 -16.03 4.40 -8.34
C LEU A 150 -15.84 5.63 -7.45
N GLU A 151 -16.93 6.32 -7.12
CA GLU A 151 -16.91 7.46 -6.21
C GLU A 151 -16.82 6.97 -4.76
N GLY A 152 -15.98 7.64 -3.97
CA GLY A 152 -15.82 7.33 -2.55
C GLY A 152 -15.12 6.01 -2.25
N TYR A 153 -14.44 5.39 -3.22
CA TYR A 153 -13.74 4.11 -3.02
C TYR A 153 -12.65 4.16 -1.95
N THR A 154 -12.27 5.34 -1.51
CA THR A 154 -11.32 5.54 -0.41
C THR A 154 -11.99 5.54 0.97
N ALA A 155 -13.32 5.70 1.05
CA ALA A 155 -14.04 5.72 2.31
C ALA A 155 -14.14 4.31 2.92
N LEU A 156 -14.05 4.21 4.25
CA LEU A 156 -14.08 2.93 4.96
C LEU A 156 -15.35 2.12 4.65
N GLU A 157 -16.48 2.80 4.50
CA GLU A 157 -17.79 2.19 4.24
C GLU A 157 -17.92 1.62 2.82
N HIS A 158 -17.01 1.97 1.93
CA HIS A 158 -17.04 1.49 0.55
C HIS A 158 -16.78 -0.03 0.50
N PRO A 159 -17.51 -0.80 -0.34
CA PRO A 159 -17.35 -2.26 -0.39
C PRO A 159 -15.91 -2.74 -0.61
N VAL A 160 -15.12 -2.06 -1.45
CA VAL A 160 -13.72 -2.43 -1.68
C VAL A 160 -12.87 -2.31 -0.41
N GLN A 161 -13.11 -1.29 0.43
CA GLN A 161 -12.39 -1.12 1.68
C GLN A 161 -12.83 -2.15 2.74
N GLN A 162 -14.12 -2.50 2.75
CA GLN A 162 -14.63 -3.55 3.63
C GLN A 162 -14.04 -4.92 3.28
N ARG A 163 -13.86 -5.24 1.99
CA ARG A 163 -13.15 -6.47 1.56
C ARG A 163 -11.69 -6.46 2.02
N ILE A 164 -11.01 -5.33 1.86
CA ILE A 164 -9.62 -5.19 2.33
C ILE A 164 -9.54 -5.39 3.83
N LEU A 165 -10.45 -4.80 4.61
CA LEU A 165 -10.49 -4.97 6.07
C LEU A 165 -10.74 -6.44 6.44
N SER A 166 -11.66 -7.12 5.76
CA SER A 166 -11.96 -8.53 6.02
C SER A 166 -10.75 -9.42 5.74
N VAL A 167 -10.10 -9.25 4.59
CA VAL A 167 -8.88 -10.00 4.23
C VAL A 167 -7.75 -9.72 5.23
N PHE A 168 -7.58 -8.44 5.60
CA PHE A 168 -6.55 -8.06 6.57
C PHE A 168 -6.76 -8.73 7.93
N ALA A 169 -8.00 -8.75 8.43
CA ALA A 169 -8.35 -9.41 9.67
C ALA A 169 -8.15 -10.93 9.60
N GLU A 170 -8.62 -11.56 8.51
CA GLU A 170 -8.44 -13.00 8.26
C GLU A 170 -6.96 -13.41 8.24
N MET A 171 -6.15 -12.70 7.46
CA MET A 171 -4.71 -12.99 7.32
C MET A 171 -3.94 -12.79 8.62
N CYS A 172 -4.42 -11.90 9.49
CA CYS A 172 -3.84 -11.65 10.81
C CYS A 172 -4.45 -12.51 11.92
N GLY A 173 -5.46 -13.33 11.62
CA GLY A 173 -6.13 -14.21 12.57
C GLY A 173 -6.84 -13.46 13.70
N VAL A 174 -7.55 -12.38 13.36
CA VAL A 174 -8.31 -11.52 14.29
C VAL A 174 -9.70 -11.20 13.72
N GLU A 175 -10.59 -10.72 14.58
CA GLU A 175 -11.86 -10.16 14.12
C GLU A 175 -11.66 -8.75 13.53
N THR A 176 -12.52 -8.35 12.60
CA THR A 176 -12.44 -7.01 11.98
C THR A 176 -12.55 -5.87 13.00
N SER A 177 -13.27 -6.10 14.10
CA SER A 177 -13.43 -5.15 15.20
C SER A 177 -12.16 -4.94 16.03
N GLU A 178 -11.18 -5.83 15.93
CA GLU A 178 -9.90 -5.74 16.62
C GLU A 178 -8.88 -4.92 15.82
N VAL A 179 -9.11 -4.76 14.50
CA VAL A 179 -8.24 -3.94 13.63
C VAL A 179 -8.51 -2.47 13.90
N GLN A 180 -7.51 -1.75 14.38
CA GLN A 180 -7.64 -0.31 14.54
C GLN A 180 -7.36 0.39 13.20
N LEU A 181 -8.17 1.40 12.91
CA LEU A 181 -8.16 2.09 11.63
C LEU A 181 -7.85 3.58 11.81
N ALA A 182 -7.14 4.13 10.83
CA ALA A 182 -6.95 5.56 10.62
C ALA A 182 -6.93 5.83 9.12
N VAL A 183 -6.74 7.09 8.73
CA VAL A 183 -6.60 7.48 7.32
C VAL A 183 -5.12 7.59 6.97
N ASP A 184 -4.69 6.91 5.90
CA ASP A 184 -3.33 7.00 5.38
C ASP A 184 -3.10 8.29 4.57
N GLY A 185 -1.85 8.63 4.30
CA GLY A 185 -1.49 9.81 3.52
C GLY A 185 -2.11 9.86 2.11
N CYS A 186 -2.41 8.69 1.53
CA CYS A 186 -3.09 8.57 0.24
C CYS A 186 -4.63 8.53 0.33
N GLY A 187 -5.22 8.78 1.51
CA GLY A 187 -6.65 8.91 1.70
C GLY A 187 -7.44 7.63 1.96
N VAL A 188 -6.82 6.43 1.88
CA VAL A 188 -7.49 5.16 2.19
C VAL A 188 -7.30 4.76 3.66
N PRO A 189 -8.12 3.85 4.20
CA PRO A 189 -7.90 3.29 5.53
C PRO A 189 -6.51 2.65 5.67
N VAL A 190 -5.85 2.92 6.81
CA VAL A 190 -4.63 2.24 7.23
C VAL A 190 -4.92 1.41 8.48
N HIS A 191 -4.39 0.19 8.50
CA HIS A 191 -4.69 -0.84 9.47
C HIS A 191 -3.59 -0.93 10.52
N ALA A 192 -3.96 -1.02 11.79
CA ALA A 192 -3.03 -1.21 12.90
C ALA A 192 -3.42 -2.41 13.74
N LEU A 193 -2.41 -3.23 14.05
CA LEU A 193 -2.48 -4.43 14.88
C LEU A 193 -1.22 -4.54 15.74
N PRO A 194 -1.19 -5.43 16.74
CA PRO A 194 0.06 -5.82 17.38
C PRO A 194 1.11 -6.26 16.37
N LEU A 195 2.36 -5.84 16.59
CA LEU A 195 3.46 -6.04 15.64
C LEU A 195 3.69 -7.50 15.21
N TYR A 196 3.34 -8.46 16.05
CA TYR A 196 3.57 -9.89 15.79
C TYR A 196 2.47 -10.54 14.93
N ARG A 197 1.35 -9.87 14.70
CA ARG A 197 0.23 -10.34 13.86
C ARG A 197 0.53 -10.07 12.39
#